data_af941feadf1e2d4342b41e8c60cedeca
#
_entry.id   af941feadf1e2d4342b41e8c60cedeca
#
_cell.length_a   1.000
_cell.length_b   1.000
_cell.length_c   1.000
_cell.angle_alpha   90.00
_cell.angle_beta   90.00
_cell.angle_gamma   90.00
#
_symmetry.space_group_name_H-M   'P 1'
#
loop_
_entity.id
_entity.type
_entity.pdbx_description
1 polymer ?
#
loop_
_entity_poly.entity_id
_entity_poly.type
_entity_poly.pdbx_seq_one_letter_code
_entity_poly.pdbx_strand_id
1 'polypeptide(L)'
;MNKILISITLFSLSFTINFSQTKKIPENIYNVNIHGSRLNYPVFNLNDKISFSFDDLNIKKSSYYYKINHFDYKWNPSRILKSEYIDGYDDNLIEGFENSYNTLIDYTHYQISIPNQDLKLKVSGNYSISIHESNGDFLFEKKFSVLNQLISTSIKIKRSNDLKKIESHQSIDISLKCDNCNEFNGNSSDLKLVLIKNNNWNNFKVIQKPDYFLNNTLIFKNILFEAGNEFLNFDNSKINSTNINVYKTELNDVYETFLRTDVDRRNGIYQYNPDINGSFVINNKFDNPEIENDYSLVKFSFKPKLLTKKDRVFIIGEFNDFTLSKKYELKLINDRFIGEFKFKQGFYNYTYCFIGPDEELMFYSGNFWETENNYTALVFHKKLTEKYYKLISISESSSVNIKN
;
A
#
# COMPACT_ATOMS: atom_id res chain seq x y z
N MET A 1 -30.47 53.41 27.47
CA MET A 1 -30.24 52.64 26.22
C MET A 1 -28.93 51.87 26.33
N ASN A 2 -29.02 50.63 26.77
CA ASN A 2 -27.84 49.76 26.92
C ASN A 2 -27.65 48.96 25.66
N LYS A 3 -26.52 49.14 24.97
CA LYS A 3 -26.10 48.32 23.82
C LYS A 3 -25.41 47.08 24.35
N ILE A 4 -26.02 45.92 24.15
CA ILE A 4 -25.42 44.62 24.40
C ILE A 4 -24.56 44.29 23.18
N LEU A 5 -23.25 44.19 23.38
CA LEU A 5 -22.30 43.67 22.38
C LEU A 5 -22.32 42.13 22.48
N ILE A 6 -22.83 41.44 21.47
CA ILE A 6 -22.72 40.00 21.34
C ILE A 6 -21.40 39.70 20.64
N SER A 7 -20.42 39.17 21.38
CA SER A 7 -19.16 38.65 20.84
C SER A 7 -19.41 37.24 20.31
N ILE A 8 -19.37 37.08 18.98
CA ILE A 8 -19.41 35.77 18.31
C ILE A 8 -17.96 35.25 18.26
N THR A 9 -17.64 34.34 19.16
CA THR A 9 -16.36 33.59 19.09
C THR A 9 -16.50 32.51 18.02
N LEU A 10 -15.88 32.71 16.86
CA LEU A 10 -15.71 31.68 15.85
C LEU A 10 -14.72 30.62 16.39
N PHE A 11 -15.25 29.45 16.72
CA PHE A 11 -14.46 28.28 17.04
C PHE A 11 -13.99 27.67 15.70
N SER A 12 -12.77 28.00 15.28
CA SER A 12 -12.12 27.32 14.16
C SER A 12 -11.75 25.92 14.63
N LEU A 13 -12.52 24.89 14.19
CA LEU A 13 -12.08 23.49 14.30
C LEU A 13 -10.92 23.31 13.31
N SER A 14 -9.70 23.42 13.79
CA SER A 14 -8.52 22.94 13.09
C SER A 14 -8.57 21.40 13.09
N PHE A 15 -8.93 20.81 11.95
CA PHE A 15 -8.68 19.41 11.69
C PHE A 15 -7.16 19.22 11.59
N THR A 16 -6.53 18.89 12.70
CA THR A 16 -5.18 18.32 12.67
C THR A 16 -5.31 16.93 12.04
N ILE A 17 -4.89 16.79 10.80
CA ILE A 17 -4.60 15.48 10.21
C ILE A 17 -3.46 14.92 11.05
N ASN A 18 -3.79 14.10 12.03
CA ASN A 18 -2.79 13.26 12.69
C ASN A 18 -2.26 12.32 11.61
N PHE A 19 -1.12 12.66 11.01
CA PHE A 19 -0.24 11.66 10.42
C PHE A 19 0.03 10.67 11.57
N SER A 20 -0.70 9.57 11.58
CA SER A 20 -0.34 8.42 12.39
C SER A 20 1.15 8.25 12.16
N GLN A 21 1.95 8.33 13.22
CA GLN A 21 3.36 7.99 13.13
C GLN A 21 3.41 6.56 12.62
N THR A 22 3.59 6.40 11.32
CA THR A 22 3.83 5.10 10.71
C THR A 22 5.10 4.59 11.36
N LYS A 23 4.93 3.57 12.21
CA LYS A 23 6.04 2.95 12.91
C LYS A 23 7.02 2.49 11.84
N LYS A 24 8.22 3.06 11.85
CA LYS A 24 9.22 2.89 10.82
C LYS A 24 9.67 1.44 10.76
N ILE A 25 9.67 0.85 9.57
CA ILE A 25 10.41 -0.39 9.33
C ILE A 25 11.89 -0.12 9.66
N PRO A 26 12.53 -0.96 10.49
CA PRO A 26 13.95 -0.82 10.84
C PRO A 26 14.86 -0.73 9.62
N GLU A 27 16.01 -0.07 9.76
CA GLU A 27 16.93 0.17 8.63
C GLU A 27 17.52 -1.12 8.03
N ASN A 28 17.62 -2.17 8.84
CA ASN A 28 18.11 -3.49 8.45
C ASN A 28 17.03 -4.41 7.85
N ILE A 29 15.75 -4.09 7.99
CA ILE A 29 14.64 -4.92 7.49
C ILE A 29 14.25 -4.49 6.08
N TYR A 30 14.17 -5.47 5.18
CA TYR A 30 13.88 -5.29 3.76
C TYR A 30 12.90 -6.36 3.26
N ASN A 31 12.39 -6.18 2.03
CA ASN A 31 11.59 -7.16 1.30
C ASN A 31 10.43 -7.74 2.12
N VAL A 32 9.67 -6.86 2.80
CA VAL A 32 8.52 -7.25 3.63
C VAL A 32 7.33 -7.55 2.72
N ASN A 33 6.96 -8.83 2.60
CA ASN A 33 5.95 -9.28 1.65
C ASN A 33 4.88 -10.19 2.28
N ILE A 34 3.70 -10.21 1.65
CA ILE A 34 2.66 -11.22 1.87
C ILE A 34 2.37 -11.90 0.53
N HIS A 35 2.43 -13.22 0.52
CA HIS A 35 2.25 -14.05 -0.66
C HIS A 35 1.02 -14.96 -0.53
N GLY A 36 0.51 -15.43 -1.67
CA GLY A 36 -0.59 -16.39 -1.74
C GLY A 36 -1.96 -15.75 -2.02
N SER A 37 -2.06 -14.42 -2.11
CA SER A 37 -3.28 -13.78 -2.59
C SER A 37 -3.51 -14.06 -4.08
N ARG A 38 -4.79 -14.22 -4.46
CA ARG A 38 -5.21 -14.36 -5.86
C ARG A 38 -5.43 -13.00 -6.55
N LEU A 39 -5.53 -11.96 -5.78
CA LEU A 39 -5.72 -10.58 -6.23
C LEU A 39 -4.44 -9.79 -5.98
N ASN A 40 -4.33 -8.63 -6.61
CA ASN A 40 -3.23 -7.71 -6.32
C ASN A 40 -3.29 -7.22 -4.86
N TYR A 41 -4.50 -7.00 -4.34
CA TYR A 41 -4.70 -6.71 -2.92
C TYR A 41 -4.47 -7.98 -2.07
N PRO A 42 -3.76 -7.91 -0.93
CA PRO A 42 -3.50 -9.06 -0.07
C PRO A 42 -4.78 -9.49 0.68
N VAL A 43 -5.59 -10.30 0.03
CA VAL A 43 -6.82 -10.87 0.56
C VAL A 43 -6.84 -12.40 0.45
N PHE A 44 -7.36 -13.05 1.48
CA PHE A 44 -7.39 -14.49 1.63
C PHE A 44 -8.77 -14.94 2.11
N ASN A 45 -9.22 -16.14 1.75
CA ASN A 45 -10.34 -16.76 2.43
C ASN A 45 -9.90 -17.31 3.78
N LEU A 46 -10.83 -17.58 4.67
CA LEU A 46 -10.56 -17.93 6.06
C LEU A 46 -9.60 -19.10 6.25
N ASN A 47 -9.44 -20.01 5.36
CA ASN A 47 -8.55 -21.17 5.50
C ASN A 47 -7.45 -21.20 4.44
N ASP A 48 -7.30 -20.14 3.65
CA ASP A 48 -6.23 -20.05 2.68
C ASP A 48 -4.88 -19.94 3.40
N LYS A 49 -3.85 -20.49 2.78
CA LYS A 49 -2.48 -20.33 3.27
C LYS A 49 -1.99 -18.91 2.98
N ILE A 50 -1.64 -18.20 4.04
CA ILE A 50 -1.04 -16.87 4.01
C ILE A 50 0.46 -17.05 4.29
N SER A 51 1.32 -16.63 3.39
CA SER A 51 2.77 -16.63 3.62
C SER A 51 3.26 -15.19 3.77
N PHE A 52 3.90 -14.91 4.88
CA PHE A 52 4.53 -13.63 5.18
C PHE A 52 6.04 -13.83 5.23
N SER A 53 6.81 -12.90 4.65
CA SER A 53 8.27 -12.97 4.66
C SER A 53 8.92 -11.59 4.76
N PHE A 54 10.17 -11.58 5.22
CA PHE A 54 11.04 -10.41 5.23
C PHE A 54 12.51 -10.84 5.31
N ASP A 55 13.40 -9.91 4.91
CA ASP A 55 14.84 -10.11 5.01
C ASP A 55 15.45 -9.22 6.09
N ASP A 56 16.29 -9.77 6.95
CA ASP A 56 17.12 -9.03 7.89
C ASP A 56 18.58 -9.01 7.41
N LEU A 57 19.11 -7.82 7.13
CA LEU A 57 20.48 -7.60 6.68
C LEU A 57 21.48 -7.43 7.83
N ASN A 58 21.11 -7.80 9.05
CA ASN A 58 22.04 -7.87 10.16
C ASN A 58 22.88 -9.17 10.07
N ILE A 59 24.17 -9.06 10.35
CA ILE A 59 25.11 -10.21 10.36
C ILE A 59 24.74 -11.22 11.46
N LYS A 60 24.12 -10.77 12.55
CA LYS A 60 23.72 -11.65 13.65
C LYS A 60 22.24 -12.01 13.50
N LYS A 61 21.98 -13.30 13.43
CA LYS A 61 20.62 -13.84 13.51
C LYS A 61 19.90 -13.33 14.76
N SER A 62 18.72 -12.78 14.56
CA SER A 62 17.84 -12.30 15.62
C SER A 62 16.66 -13.27 15.83
N SER A 63 16.19 -13.40 17.06
CA SER A 63 14.95 -14.11 17.35
C SER A 63 13.80 -13.12 17.25
N TYR A 64 12.91 -13.33 16.29
CA TYR A 64 11.72 -12.53 16.09
C TYR A 64 10.46 -13.27 16.50
N TYR A 65 9.48 -12.52 16.97
CA TYR A 65 8.16 -13.00 17.36
C TYR A 65 7.08 -12.31 16.52
N TYR A 66 5.99 -13.01 16.24
CA TYR A 66 4.87 -12.42 15.53
C TYR A 66 3.57 -12.46 16.33
N LYS A 67 2.74 -11.43 16.14
CA LYS A 67 1.39 -11.31 16.69
C LYS A 67 0.40 -10.98 15.59
N ILE A 68 -0.83 -11.47 15.74
CA ILE A 68 -1.91 -11.16 14.83
C ILE A 68 -2.87 -10.19 15.50
N ASN A 69 -3.22 -9.11 14.79
CA ASN A 69 -4.17 -8.11 15.28
C ASN A 69 -5.33 -7.97 14.29
N HIS A 70 -6.54 -7.74 14.81
CA HIS A 70 -7.75 -7.56 14.01
C HIS A 70 -8.23 -6.11 14.07
N PHE A 71 -8.73 -5.57 12.92
CA PHE A 71 -9.07 -4.15 12.75
C PHE A 71 -10.43 -3.99 12.07
N ASP A 72 -10.99 -2.79 12.20
CA ASP A 72 -12.14 -2.35 11.43
C ASP A 72 -11.74 -1.90 10.00
N TYR A 73 -12.73 -1.43 9.23
CA TYR A 73 -12.54 -0.95 7.85
C TYR A 73 -11.64 0.32 7.71
N LYS A 74 -11.30 0.99 8.81
CA LYS A 74 -10.37 2.16 8.88
C LYS A 74 -9.05 1.83 9.55
N TRP A 75 -8.79 0.57 9.83
CA TRP A 75 -7.61 0.13 10.59
C TRP A 75 -7.57 0.60 12.05
N ASN A 76 -8.74 0.89 12.66
CA ASN A 76 -8.81 0.99 14.10
C ASN A 76 -8.88 -0.41 14.73
N PRO A 77 -8.20 -0.66 15.85
CA PRO A 77 -8.26 -1.95 16.54
C PRO A 77 -9.70 -2.36 16.84
N SER A 78 -10.05 -3.60 16.54
CA SER A 78 -11.39 -4.14 16.82
C SER A 78 -11.61 -4.33 18.30
N ARG A 79 -12.88 -4.21 18.72
CA ARG A 79 -13.29 -4.38 20.13
C ARG A 79 -13.66 -5.83 20.48
N ILE A 80 -12.94 -6.80 19.90
CA ILE A 80 -13.12 -8.22 20.17
C ILE A 80 -11.88 -8.78 20.86
N LEU A 81 -12.07 -9.82 21.66
CA LEU A 81 -10.96 -10.48 22.36
C LEU A 81 -10.13 -11.29 21.37
N LYS A 82 -8.85 -11.50 21.67
CA LYS A 82 -7.96 -12.32 20.84
C LYS A 82 -8.54 -13.70 20.55
N SER A 83 -9.07 -14.38 21.54
CA SER A 83 -9.72 -15.69 21.41
C SER A 83 -10.98 -15.69 20.51
N GLU A 84 -11.56 -14.53 20.19
CA GLU A 84 -12.70 -14.44 19.28
C GLU A 84 -12.24 -14.46 17.80
N TYR A 85 -11.01 -14.04 17.48
CA TYR A 85 -10.53 -13.97 16.10
C TYR A 85 -9.31 -14.84 15.76
N ILE A 86 -8.58 -15.34 16.76
CA ILE A 86 -7.55 -16.38 16.56
C ILE A 86 -7.87 -17.62 17.39
N ASP A 87 -7.38 -18.76 16.93
CA ASP A 87 -7.29 -20.03 17.65
C ASP A 87 -5.81 -20.36 17.77
N GLY A 88 -5.31 -20.47 19.00
CA GLY A 88 -3.89 -20.67 19.31
C GLY A 88 -3.27 -19.50 20.10
N TYR A 89 -1.94 -19.38 19.99
CA TYR A 89 -1.14 -18.45 20.78
C TYR A 89 -0.98 -17.10 20.07
N ASP A 90 -0.79 -16.03 20.88
CA ASP A 90 -0.69 -14.64 20.38
C ASP A 90 0.77 -14.14 20.24
N ASP A 91 1.75 -14.84 20.68
CA ASP A 91 3.15 -14.42 20.69
C ASP A 91 4.02 -15.60 20.27
N ASN A 92 4.15 -15.80 18.97
CA ASN A 92 4.77 -16.98 18.41
C ASN A 92 6.18 -16.66 17.91
N LEU A 93 7.15 -17.51 18.23
CA LEU A 93 8.51 -17.44 17.67
C LEU A 93 8.48 -17.70 16.16
N ILE A 94 9.25 -16.95 15.39
CA ILE A 94 9.47 -17.22 13.97
C ILE A 94 10.56 -18.29 13.85
N GLU A 95 10.16 -19.50 13.55
CA GLU A 95 11.09 -20.64 13.38
C GLU A 95 11.56 -20.80 11.93
N GLY A 96 10.77 -20.33 10.96
CA GLY A 96 11.09 -20.40 9.53
C GLY A 96 12.09 -19.31 9.16
N PHE A 97 13.34 -19.68 8.94
CA PHE A 97 14.37 -18.76 8.43
C PHE A 97 15.44 -19.56 7.67
N GLU A 98 16.02 -18.88 6.67
CA GLU A 98 17.13 -19.36 5.87
C GLU A 98 18.15 -18.25 5.65
N ASN A 99 19.44 -18.57 5.66
CA ASN A 99 20.49 -17.60 5.33
C ASN A 99 20.60 -17.45 3.81
N SER A 100 20.96 -16.25 3.35
CA SER A 100 21.27 -16.03 1.95
C SER A 100 22.40 -16.95 1.48
N TYR A 101 22.36 -17.31 0.21
CA TYR A 101 23.31 -18.20 -0.41
C TYR A 101 23.92 -17.57 -1.66
N ASN A 102 25.25 -17.54 -1.72
CA ASN A 102 26.01 -17.01 -2.85
C ASN A 102 25.73 -15.53 -3.16
N THR A 103 25.50 -14.73 -2.14
CA THR A 103 25.26 -13.28 -2.21
C THR A 103 26.43 -12.49 -1.67
N LEU A 104 26.64 -11.25 -2.14
CA LEU A 104 27.67 -10.34 -1.62
C LEU A 104 27.19 -9.63 -0.35
N ILE A 105 25.88 -9.37 -0.25
CA ILE A 105 25.28 -8.86 0.97
C ILE A 105 24.58 -10.01 1.66
N ASP A 106 25.12 -10.43 2.79
CA ASP A 106 24.51 -11.46 3.62
C ASP A 106 23.21 -10.96 4.25
N TYR A 107 22.20 -11.83 4.28
CA TYR A 107 20.94 -11.58 4.98
C TYR A 107 20.34 -12.91 5.47
N THR A 108 19.42 -12.79 6.42
CA THR A 108 18.57 -13.90 6.84
C THR A 108 17.16 -13.65 6.33
N HIS A 109 16.64 -14.59 5.55
CA HIS A 109 15.25 -14.60 5.09
C HIS A 109 14.38 -15.28 6.13
N TYR A 110 13.37 -14.56 6.65
CA TYR A 110 12.38 -15.06 7.60
C TYR A 110 11.04 -15.30 6.90
N GLN A 111 10.40 -16.43 7.22
CA GLN A 111 9.11 -16.79 6.64
C GLN A 111 8.15 -17.34 7.71
N ILE A 112 6.88 -16.94 7.60
CA ILE A 112 5.77 -17.40 8.43
C ILE A 112 4.64 -17.86 7.52
N SER A 113 4.03 -18.99 7.82
CA SER A 113 2.80 -19.45 7.16
C SER A 113 1.65 -19.54 8.17
N ILE A 114 0.48 -19.01 7.80
CA ILE A 114 -0.75 -19.10 8.58
C ILE A 114 -1.84 -19.69 7.66
N PRO A 115 -2.66 -20.68 8.12
CA PRO A 115 -2.62 -21.32 9.42
C PRO A 115 -1.39 -22.23 9.60
N ASN A 116 -0.96 -22.39 10.84
CA ASN A 116 0.06 -23.35 11.26
C ASN A 116 -0.41 -24.14 12.49
N GLN A 117 0.49 -24.86 13.17
CA GLN A 117 0.13 -25.66 14.35
C GLN A 117 -0.25 -24.79 15.55
N ASP A 118 0.32 -23.58 15.63
CA ASP A 118 0.19 -22.70 16.79
C ASP A 118 -0.88 -21.61 16.61
N LEU A 119 -1.32 -21.35 15.36
CA LEU A 119 -2.25 -20.24 15.10
C LEU A 119 -3.13 -20.46 13.86
N LYS A 120 -4.45 -20.19 14.03
CA LYS A 120 -5.45 -20.14 12.95
C LYS A 120 -6.33 -18.91 13.10
N LEU A 121 -6.79 -18.35 11.98
CA LEU A 121 -7.75 -17.24 11.97
C LEU A 121 -9.18 -17.80 12.02
N LYS A 122 -10.08 -17.12 12.76
CA LYS A 122 -11.45 -17.58 12.99
C LYS A 122 -12.51 -16.75 12.30
N VAL A 123 -12.23 -15.49 11.98
CA VAL A 123 -13.23 -14.54 11.48
C VAL A 123 -12.69 -13.74 10.29
N SER A 124 -13.60 -13.19 9.48
CA SER A 124 -13.23 -12.27 8.39
C SER A 124 -13.05 -10.83 8.89
N GLY A 125 -12.30 -10.04 8.15
CA GLY A 125 -12.02 -8.63 8.47
C GLY A 125 -10.62 -8.20 8.06
N ASN A 126 -10.17 -7.06 8.55
CA ASN A 126 -8.80 -6.59 8.36
C ASN A 126 -7.89 -7.12 9.46
N TYR A 127 -6.69 -7.50 9.06
CA TYR A 127 -5.67 -8.05 9.94
C TYR A 127 -4.31 -7.42 9.71
N SER A 128 -3.48 -7.38 10.73
CA SER A 128 -2.04 -7.22 10.56
C SER A 128 -1.28 -8.35 11.21
N ILE A 129 -0.15 -8.70 10.60
CA ILE A 129 0.91 -9.46 11.23
C ILE A 129 1.95 -8.45 11.71
N SER A 130 2.20 -8.40 13.01
CA SER A 130 3.19 -7.51 13.62
C SER A 130 4.40 -8.31 14.12
N ILE A 131 5.59 -7.79 13.84
CA ILE A 131 6.87 -8.40 14.20
C ILE A 131 7.45 -7.67 15.40
N HIS A 132 7.99 -8.45 16.32
CA HIS A 132 8.52 -8.00 17.60
C HIS A 132 9.90 -8.63 17.87
N GLU A 133 10.73 -7.91 18.62
CA GLU A 133 11.96 -8.47 19.19
C GLU A 133 11.67 -9.37 20.39
N SER A 134 12.67 -10.12 20.84
CA SER A 134 12.57 -11.02 22.00
C SER A 134 12.22 -10.32 23.32
N ASN A 135 12.51 -9.04 23.46
CA ASN A 135 12.11 -8.20 24.59
C ASN A 135 10.65 -7.71 24.49
N GLY A 136 9.94 -8.03 23.41
CA GLY A 136 8.56 -7.60 23.14
C GLY A 136 8.43 -6.27 22.40
N ASP A 137 9.52 -5.59 22.06
CA ASP A 137 9.49 -4.33 21.33
C ASP A 137 8.94 -4.52 19.93
N PHE A 138 8.00 -3.66 19.55
CA PHE A 138 7.41 -3.65 18.22
C PHE A 138 8.43 -3.15 17.19
N LEU A 139 8.57 -3.86 16.07
CA LEU A 139 9.41 -3.47 14.95
C LEU A 139 8.60 -2.89 13.79
N PHE A 140 7.75 -3.72 13.18
CA PHE A 140 6.93 -3.32 12.03
C PHE A 140 5.71 -4.23 11.91
N GLU A 141 4.79 -3.86 11.02
CA GLU A 141 3.62 -4.68 10.70
C GLU A 141 3.31 -4.67 9.21
N LYS A 142 2.67 -5.72 8.72
CA LYS A 142 2.11 -5.80 7.37
C LYS A 142 0.63 -6.12 7.42
N LYS A 143 -0.14 -5.42 6.60
CA LYS A 143 -1.60 -5.45 6.56
C LYS A 143 -2.11 -6.43 5.52
N PHE A 144 -3.18 -7.15 5.83
CA PHE A 144 -3.91 -8.03 4.91
C PHE A 144 -5.39 -8.13 5.33
N SER A 145 -6.20 -8.78 4.51
CA SER A 145 -7.62 -8.97 4.82
C SER A 145 -8.04 -10.42 4.66
N VAL A 146 -9.03 -10.82 5.46
CA VAL A 146 -9.66 -12.15 5.37
C VAL A 146 -11.11 -11.97 4.95
N LEU A 147 -11.47 -12.62 3.85
CA LEU A 147 -12.76 -12.53 3.18
C LEU A 147 -13.70 -13.66 3.63
N ASN A 148 -14.97 -13.30 3.84
CA ASN A 148 -16.09 -14.22 3.85
C ASN A 148 -17.12 -13.73 2.82
N GLN A 149 -17.02 -14.24 1.59
CA GLN A 149 -17.82 -13.78 0.45
C GLN A 149 -19.31 -14.06 0.65
N LEU A 150 -20.11 -12.99 0.79
CA LEU A 150 -21.58 -13.08 0.96
C LEU A 150 -22.36 -12.39 -0.16
N ILE A 151 -21.75 -11.38 -0.82
CA ILE A 151 -22.38 -10.60 -1.89
C ILE A 151 -21.42 -10.42 -3.05
N SER A 152 -21.95 -10.05 -4.23
CA SER A 152 -21.14 -9.77 -5.41
C SER A 152 -20.94 -8.26 -5.57
N THR A 153 -19.71 -7.86 -5.88
CA THR A 153 -19.32 -6.46 -6.15
C THR A 153 -18.83 -6.33 -7.57
N SER A 154 -19.26 -5.30 -8.29
CA SER A 154 -18.71 -4.92 -9.59
C SER A 154 -18.26 -3.47 -9.60
N ILE A 155 -17.16 -3.21 -10.32
CA ILE A 155 -16.54 -1.89 -10.47
C ILE A 155 -16.60 -1.49 -11.93
N LYS A 156 -17.06 -0.28 -12.20
CA LYS A 156 -17.00 0.35 -13.52
C LYS A 156 -16.21 1.64 -13.41
N ILE A 157 -15.12 1.73 -14.16
CA ILE A 157 -14.24 2.90 -14.20
C ILE A 157 -14.55 3.69 -15.48
N LYS A 158 -14.58 5.00 -15.38
CA LYS A 158 -14.84 5.93 -16.49
C LYS A 158 -14.10 7.23 -16.28
N ARG A 159 -13.94 8.02 -17.33
CA ARG A 159 -13.48 9.40 -17.23
C ARG A 159 -14.47 10.25 -16.42
N SER A 160 -14.00 11.25 -15.70
CA SER A 160 -14.87 12.16 -14.96
C SER A 160 -15.77 12.96 -15.92
N ASN A 161 -17.05 13.13 -15.55
CA ASN A 161 -17.99 14.01 -16.28
C ASN A 161 -17.93 15.47 -15.80
N ASP A 162 -17.20 15.77 -14.72
CA ASP A 162 -16.99 17.12 -14.23
C ASP A 162 -15.94 17.82 -15.12
N LEU A 163 -16.34 18.89 -15.81
CA LEU A 163 -15.49 19.63 -16.73
C LEU A 163 -14.18 20.13 -16.11
N LYS A 164 -14.17 20.40 -14.79
CA LYS A 164 -12.94 20.83 -14.08
C LYS A 164 -12.00 19.68 -13.79
N LYS A 165 -12.49 18.46 -13.83
CA LYS A 165 -11.79 17.23 -13.43
C LYS A 165 -11.63 16.23 -14.55
N ILE A 166 -12.18 16.51 -15.73
CA ILE A 166 -12.24 15.59 -16.86
C ILE A 166 -10.87 15.12 -17.35
N GLU A 167 -9.84 15.97 -17.25
CA GLU A 167 -8.47 15.67 -17.70
C GLU A 167 -7.61 15.04 -16.62
N SER A 168 -8.06 15.04 -15.35
CA SER A 168 -7.19 14.67 -14.22
C SER A 168 -7.78 13.61 -13.29
N HIS A 169 -9.06 13.26 -13.44
CA HIS A 169 -9.74 12.35 -12.53
C HIS A 169 -10.40 11.18 -13.25
N GLN A 170 -10.42 10.07 -12.58
CA GLN A 170 -11.23 8.90 -12.92
C GLN A 170 -12.44 8.84 -11.99
N SER A 171 -13.58 8.44 -12.55
CA SER A 171 -14.87 8.30 -11.86
C SER A 171 -15.22 6.82 -11.76
N ILE A 172 -15.51 6.35 -10.57
CA ILE A 172 -15.79 4.96 -10.29
C ILE A 172 -17.25 4.79 -9.87
N ASP A 173 -17.94 3.87 -10.53
CA ASP A 173 -19.25 3.40 -10.14
C ASP A 173 -19.12 1.98 -9.57
N ILE A 174 -19.81 1.73 -8.45
CA ILE A 174 -19.81 0.42 -7.77
C ILE A 174 -21.23 -0.09 -7.70
N SER A 175 -21.41 -1.37 -7.98
CA SER A 175 -22.69 -2.06 -7.80
C SER A 175 -22.51 -3.29 -6.89
N LEU A 176 -23.29 -3.34 -5.80
CA LEU A 176 -23.32 -4.47 -4.86
C LEU A 176 -24.61 -5.24 -5.06
N LYS A 177 -24.52 -6.46 -5.56
CA LYS A 177 -25.65 -7.34 -5.78
C LYS A 177 -25.72 -8.36 -4.65
N CYS A 178 -26.90 -8.49 -4.05
CA CYS A 178 -27.18 -9.44 -2.97
C CYS A 178 -28.54 -10.08 -3.14
N ASP A 179 -28.67 -11.38 -2.79
CA ASP A 179 -29.92 -12.12 -2.93
C ASP A 179 -31.00 -11.62 -1.93
N ASN A 180 -30.54 -11.09 -0.78
CA ASN A 180 -31.43 -10.52 0.25
C ASN A 180 -30.84 -9.18 0.78
N CYS A 181 -30.84 -8.15 -0.08
CA CYS A 181 -30.38 -6.81 0.28
C CYS A 181 -31.25 -6.11 1.34
N ASN A 182 -32.40 -6.64 1.68
CA ASN A 182 -33.25 -6.05 2.72
C ASN A 182 -32.56 -5.98 4.08
N GLU A 183 -31.60 -6.86 4.36
CA GLU A 183 -30.75 -6.79 5.55
C GLU A 183 -29.89 -5.52 5.58
N PHE A 184 -29.64 -4.90 4.42
CA PHE A 184 -28.79 -3.69 4.28
C PHE A 184 -29.62 -2.41 4.07
N ASN A 185 -30.96 -2.52 3.83
CA ASN A 185 -31.83 -1.39 3.48
C ASN A 185 -32.22 -0.49 4.66
N GLY A 186 -32.20 -1.00 5.88
CA GLY A 186 -32.72 -0.29 7.04
C GLY A 186 -31.73 0.65 7.70
N ASN A 187 -30.44 0.32 7.69
CA ASN A 187 -29.37 1.08 8.33
C ASN A 187 -28.10 1.08 7.49
N SER A 188 -27.96 2.05 6.60
CA SER A 188 -26.71 2.29 5.87
C SER A 188 -25.49 2.53 6.79
N SER A 189 -25.72 2.64 8.10
CA SER A 189 -24.65 2.75 9.10
C SER A 189 -23.82 1.48 9.24
N ASP A 190 -24.38 0.32 8.89
CA ASP A 190 -23.77 -0.99 9.13
C ASP A 190 -22.94 -1.49 7.94
N LEU A 191 -23.19 -0.95 6.74
CA LEU A 191 -22.41 -1.26 5.53
C LEU A 191 -21.39 -0.16 5.26
N LYS A 192 -20.15 -0.55 4.97
CA LYS A 192 -19.04 0.35 4.60
C LYS A 192 -18.40 -0.14 3.32
N LEU A 193 -18.44 0.70 2.29
CA LEU A 193 -17.69 0.49 1.06
C LEU A 193 -16.38 1.25 1.16
N VAL A 194 -15.26 0.54 1.11
CA VAL A 194 -13.92 1.11 1.04
C VAL A 194 -13.38 0.91 -0.37
N LEU A 195 -13.04 1.98 -1.04
CA LEU A 195 -12.45 1.94 -2.37
C LEU A 195 -11.01 2.45 -2.30
N ILE A 196 -10.07 1.63 -2.75
CA ILE A 196 -8.62 1.86 -2.69
C ILE A 196 -8.08 1.95 -4.11
N LYS A 197 -7.15 2.88 -4.36
CA LYS A 197 -6.41 2.99 -5.62
C LYS A 197 -4.99 2.40 -5.45
N ASN A 198 -4.58 1.49 -6.34
CA ASN A 198 -3.24 0.90 -6.44
C ASN A 198 -2.74 0.30 -5.11
N ASN A 199 -3.63 -0.38 -4.37
CA ASN A 199 -3.36 -0.98 -3.05
C ASN A 199 -2.82 -0.01 -1.99
N ASN A 200 -2.89 1.30 -2.26
CA ASN A 200 -2.33 2.33 -1.40
C ASN A 200 -3.35 2.81 -0.37
N TRP A 201 -3.21 2.39 0.88
CA TRP A 201 -4.05 2.81 1.99
C TRP A 201 -3.91 4.30 2.38
N ASN A 202 -2.98 5.03 1.79
CA ASN A 202 -2.94 6.50 1.88
C ASN A 202 -3.84 7.16 0.82
N ASN A 203 -4.40 6.38 -0.12
CA ASN A 203 -5.28 6.85 -1.19
C ASN A 203 -6.54 5.98 -1.27
N PHE A 204 -7.40 6.11 -0.27
CA PHE A 204 -8.67 5.38 -0.19
C PHE A 204 -9.84 6.29 0.14
N LYS A 205 -11.06 5.81 -0.13
CA LYS A 205 -12.31 6.49 0.22
C LYS A 205 -13.26 5.54 0.90
N VAL A 206 -13.98 6.06 1.90
CA VAL A 206 -15.04 5.32 2.60
C VAL A 206 -16.38 5.92 2.20
N ILE A 207 -17.24 5.11 1.59
CA ILE A 207 -18.57 5.46 1.16
C ILE A 207 -19.58 4.72 2.03
N GLN A 208 -20.50 5.43 2.65
CA GLN A 208 -21.42 4.85 3.64
C GLN A 208 -22.85 4.67 3.11
N LYS A 209 -23.24 5.47 2.10
CA LYS A 209 -24.62 5.46 1.58
C LYS A 209 -24.58 5.23 0.08
N PRO A 210 -25.40 4.30 -0.42
CA PRO A 210 -25.63 4.17 -1.86
C PRO A 210 -26.42 5.37 -2.39
N ASP A 211 -26.21 5.69 -3.66
CA ASP A 211 -27.01 6.69 -4.37
C ASP A 211 -28.38 6.14 -4.75
N TYR A 212 -28.43 4.85 -5.07
CA TYR A 212 -29.64 4.16 -5.50
C TYR A 212 -29.71 2.73 -4.95
N PHE A 213 -30.97 2.26 -4.77
CA PHE A 213 -31.27 0.85 -4.56
C PHE A 213 -32.28 0.41 -5.63
N LEU A 214 -31.90 -0.55 -6.47
CA LEU A 214 -32.70 -1.03 -7.56
C LEU A 214 -32.45 -2.53 -7.79
N ASN A 215 -33.53 -3.32 -7.89
CA ASN A 215 -33.46 -4.75 -8.23
C ASN A 215 -32.41 -5.52 -7.40
N ASN A 216 -32.50 -5.45 -6.08
CA ASN A 216 -31.56 -6.07 -5.14
C ASN A 216 -30.10 -5.66 -5.36
N THR A 217 -29.88 -4.43 -5.85
CA THR A 217 -28.55 -3.90 -6.10
C THR A 217 -28.40 -2.53 -5.45
N LEU A 218 -27.40 -2.36 -4.60
CA LEU A 218 -26.97 -1.06 -4.09
C LEU A 218 -25.99 -0.44 -5.09
N ILE A 219 -26.23 0.79 -5.50
CA ILE A 219 -25.46 1.46 -6.54
C ILE A 219 -24.84 2.73 -5.95
N PHE A 220 -23.52 2.85 -6.10
CA PHE A 220 -22.72 4.01 -5.72
C PHE A 220 -22.12 4.61 -7.00
N LYS A 221 -22.27 5.91 -7.22
CA LYS A 221 -21.85 6.54 -8.46
C LYS A 221 -20.90 7.70 -8.25
N ASN A 222 -20.13 7.97 -9.32
CA ASN A 222 -19.29 9.16 -9.43
C ASN A 222 -18.30 9.32 -8.25
N ILE A 223 -17.72 8.22 -7.77
CA ILE A 223 -16.65 8.27 -6.77
C ILE A 223 -15.39 8.70 -7.51
N LEU A 224 -14.94 9.94 -7.27
CA LEU A 224 -13.83 10.54 -8.00
C LEU A 224 -12.49 10.25 -7.32
N PHE A 225 -11.49 9.88 -8.10
CA PHE A 225 -10.08 9.84 -7.70
C PHE A 225 -9.23 10.67 -8.65
N GLU A 226 -8.23 11.35 -8.13
CA GLU A 226 -7.14 11.84 -8.96
C GLU A 226 -6.47 10.66 -9.63
N ALA A 227 -6.32 10.73 -10.96
CA ALA A 227 -5.76 9.62 -11.71
C ALA A 227 -4.26 9.44 -11.44
N GLY A 228 -3.52 10.54 -11.23
CA GLY A 228 -2.07 10.50 -11.10
C GLY A 228 -1.39 10.33 -12.46
N ASN A 229 -0.25 9.67 -12.48
CA ASN A 229 0.50 9.31 -13.68
C ASN A 229 1.14 7.93 -13.49
N GLU A 230 1.55 7.28 -14.59
CA GLU A 230 2.27 6.02 -14.56
C GLU A 230 3.50 6.11 -13.63
N PHE A 231 3.76 5.04 -12.89
CA PHE A 231 4.94 4.97 -12.03
C PHE A 231 6.21 4.92 -12.88
N LEU A 232 7.29 5.44 -12.34
CA LEU A 232 8.63 5.17 -12.83
C LEU A 232 9.03 3.75 -12.42
N ASN A 233 9.99 3.18 -13.14
CA ASN A 233 10.43 1.83 -12.82
C ASN A 233 11.94 1.64 -13.03
N PHE A 234 12.48 0.64 -12.38
CA PHE A 234 13.78 0.06 -12.71
C PHE A 234 13.73 -1.46 -12.59
N ASP A 235 14.59 -2.12 -13.33
CA ASP A 235 14.78 -3.57 -13.30
C ASP A 235 16.26 -3.86 -13.05
N ASN A 236 16.57 -4.41 -11.86
CA ASN A 236 17.89 -4.91 -11.50
C ASN A 236 17.91 -6.44 -11.32
N SER A 237 16.93 -7.15 -11.87
CA SER A 237 16.87 -8.63 -11.82
C SER A 237 18.14 -9.26 -12.39
N LYS A 238 18.75 -8.62 -13.40
CA LYS A 238 20.09 -8.93 -13.90
C LYS A 238 21.08 -7.90 -13.36
N ILE A 239 21.58 -8.14 -12.16
CA ILE A 239 22.33 -7.18 -11.34
C ILE A 239 23.59 -6.60 -12.01
N ASN A 240 24.15 -7.32 -12.99
CA ASN A 240 25.34 -6.91 -13.76
C ASN A 240 25.02 -6.43 -15.17
N SER A 241 23.78 -6.11 -15.50
CA SER A 241 23.36 -5.72 -16.84
C SER A 241 22.67 -4.36 -16.85
N THR A 242 22.93 -3.60 -17.89
CA THR A 242 22.22 -2.34 -18.17
C THR A 242 20.92 -2.59 -18.92
N ASN A 243 19.99 -1.62 -18.81
CA ASN A 243 18.73 -1.61 -19.58
C ASN A 243 18.28 -0.16 -19.81
N ILE A 244 17.01 0.03 -20.25
CA ILE A 244 16.52 1.36 -20.62
C ILE A 244 16.60 2.38 -19.45
N ASN A 245 16.39 1.95 -18.22
CA ASN A 245 16.39 2.80 -17.02
C ASN A 245 17.69 2.68 -16.21
N VAL A 246 18.45 1.60 -16.37
CA VAL A 246 19.75 1.36 -15.75
C VAL A 246 20.85 1.64 -16.76
N TYR A 247 21.56 2.76 -16.64
CA TYR A 247 22.58 3.12 -17.61
C TYR A 247 23.98 2.55 -17.28
N LYS A 248 24.20 2.15 -16.04
CA LYS A 248 25.49 1.62 -15.58
C LYS A 248 25.28 0.67 -14.42
N THR A 249 26.10 -0.39 -14.35
CA THR A 249 26.26 -1.26 -13.18
C THR A 249 27.75 -1.38 -12.86
N GLU A 250 28.10 -1.45 -11.60
CA GLU A 250 29.47 -1.65 -11.11
C GLU A 250 29.48 -2.71 -10.01
N LEU A 251 30.58 -3.41 -9.89
CA LEU A 251 30.89 -4.27 -8.79
C LEU A 251 32.08 -3.68 -8.05
N ASN A 252 31.82 -3.13 -6.87
CA ASN A 252 32.79 -2.72 -5.89
C ASN A 252 32.75 -3.72 -4.70
N ASP A 253 32.62 -3.24 -3.47
CA ASP A 253 32.36 -4.13 -2.32
C ASP A 253 30.97 -4.81 -2.43
N VAL A 254 30.04 -4.14 -3.08
CA VAL A 254 28.69 -4.61 -3.41
C VAL A 254 28.32 -4.23 -4.83
N TYR A 255 27.26 -4.83 -5.36
CA TYR A 255 26.72 -4.37 -6.65
C TYR A 255 26.11 -2.98 -6.53
N GLU A 256 26.46 -2.10 -7.47
CA GLU A 256 25.91 -0.76 -7.62
C GLU A 256 25.17 -0.62 -8.93
N THR A 257 23.93 -0.13 -8.86
CA THR A 257 23.04 0.07 -10.01
C THR A 257 22.74 1.55 -10.16
N PHE A 258 23.11 2.15 -11.29
CA PHE A 258 22.94 3.57 -11.57
C PHE A 258 21.74 3.79 -12.49
N LEU A 259 20.72 4.48 -11.97
CA LEU A 259 19.55 4.84 -12.74
C LEU A 259 19.78 6.12 -13.56
N ARG A 260 19.13 6.21 -14.72
CA ARG A 260 19.07 7.47 -15.46
C ARG A 260 18.42 8.56 -14.62
N THR A 261 18.82 9.81 -14.86
CA THR A 261 18.23 10.96 -14.15
C THR A 261 16.78 11.14 -14.57
N ASP A 262 15.88 11.04 -13.61
CA ASP A 262 14.46 11.34 -13.79
C ASP A 262 14.20 12.85 -13.76
N VAL A 263 13.10 13.25 -14.38
CA VAL A 263 12.69 14.64 -14.49
C VAL A 263 11.28 14.87 -13.94
N ASP A 264 10.99 16.09 -13.56
CA ASP A 264 9.66 16.52 -13.13
C ASP A 264 8.65 16.44 -14.28
N ARG A 265 7.59 15.66 -14.09
CA ARG A 265 6.54 15.35 -15.07
C ARG A 265 5.25 16.14 -14.86
N ARG A 266 5.14 17.00 -13.83
CA ARG A 266 3.90 17.70 -13.43
C ARG A 266 3.23 18.48 -14.54
N ASN A 267 4.00 19.11 -15.43
CA ASN A 267 3.51 19.89 -16.54
C ASN A 267 3.89 19.26 -17.90
N GLY A 268 3.99 17.95 -17.93
CA GLY A 268 4.26 17.18 -19.13
C GLY A 268 3.00 16.83 -19.91
N ILE A 269 3.17 16.13 -21.01
CA ILE A 269 2.11 15.45 -21.75
C ILE A 269 2.07 14.01 -21.25
N TYR A 270 0.88 13.43 -21.15
CA TYR A 270 0.74 12.01 -20.81
C TYR A 270 1.53 11.13 -21.77
N GLN A 271 2.25 10.20 -21.23
CA GLN A 271 2.96 9.15 -21.96
C GLN A 271 2.68 7.82 -21.30
N TYR A 272 2.07 6.93 -22.04
CA TYR A 272 1.85 5.57 -21.56
C TYR A 272 3.19 4.86 -21.36
N ASN A 273 3.43 4.43 -20.15
CA ASN A 273 4.60 3.63 -19.75
C ASN A 273 4.10 2.47 -18.89
N PRO A 274 3.99 1.25 -19.44
CA PRO A 274 3.46 0.12 -18.69
C PRO A 274 4.18 -0.06 -17.38
N ASP A 275 3.42 -0.13 -16.29
CA ASP A 275 3.91 -0.32 -14.95
C ASP A 275 3.12 -1.43 -14.21
N ILE A 276 3.38 -1.63 -12.96
CA ILE A 276 2.66 -2.56 -12.09
C ILE A 276 1.98 -1.83 -10.94
N ASN A 277 1.53 -0.60 -11.21
CA ASN A 277 0.74 0.24 -10.29
C ASN A 277 1.43 0.52 -8.94
N GLY A 278 2.74 0.76 -8.98
CA GLY A 278 3.53 1.07 -7.78
C GLY A 278 4.03 -0.16 -7.03
N SER A 279 3.74 -1.36 -7.51
CA SER A 279 4.17 -2.63 -6.91
C SER A 279 5.63 -2.96 -7.22
N PHE A 280 6.10 -4.09 -6.72
CA PHE A 280 7.41 -4.65 -7.04
C PHE A 280 7.35 -6.18 -7.11
N VAL A 281 8.29 -6.75 -7.85
CA VAL A 281 8.41 -8.20 -8.01
C VAL A 281 9.87 -8.61 -7.83
N ILE A 282 10.13 -9.49 -6.86
CA ILE A 282 11.42 -10.15 -6.73
C ILE A 282 11.50 -11.24 -7.79
N ASN A 283 12.34 -11.03 -8.77
CA ASN A 283 12.45 -11.92 -9.92
C ASN A 283 13.90 -12.11 -10.33
N ASN A 284 14.28 -13.35 -10.49
CA ASN A 284 15.50 -13.76 -11.18
C ASN A 284 15.35 -15.17 -11.76
N LYS A 285 16.43 -15.70 -12.28
CA LYS A 285 16.50 -17.03 -12.91
C LYS A 285 16.97 -18.13 -11.94
N PHE A 286 17.14 -17.85 -10.66
CA PHE A 286 17.60 -18.82 -9.67
C PHE A 286 16.45 -19.72 -9.21
N ASP A 287 16.80 -20.89 -8.71
CA ASP A 287 15.80 -21.86 -8.23
C ASP A 287 15.10 -21.38 -6.95
N ASN A 288 15.84 -20.67 -6.09
CA ASN A 288 15.29 -20.06 -4.87
C ASN A 288 15.60 -18.56 -4.77
N PRO A 289 14.79 -17.70 -5.44
CA PRO A 289 15.04 -16.26 -5.47
C PRO A 289 14.95 -15.58 -4.10
N GLU A 290 14.33 -16.21 -3.11
CA GLU A 290 14.19 -15.61 -1.77
C GLU A 290 15.53 -15.58 -1.01
N ILE A 291 16.47 -16.49 -1.27
CA ILE A 291 17.77 -16.53 -0.62
C ILE A 291 18.97 -16.40 -1.58
N GLU A 292 18.75 -16.51 -2.90
CA GLU A 292 19.84 -16.44 -3.90
C GLU A 292 19.93 -15.09 -4.60
N ASN A 293 18.89 -14.24 -4.48
CA ASN A 293 18.91 -12.86 -4.99
C ASN A 293 19.78 -11.98 -4.11
N ASP A 294 20.72 -11.28 -4.74
CA ASP A 294 21.57 -10.32 -4.05
C ASP A 294 20.87 -8.96 -3.90
N TYR A 295 21.37 -8.14 -3.01
CA TYR A 295 21.03 -6.75 -2.87
C TYR A 295 22.03 -5.89 -3.63
N SER A 296 21.53 -4.89 -4.36
CA SER A 296 22.36 -3.83 -4.96
C SER A 296 22.09 -2.47 -4.31
N LEU A 297 23.10 -1.62 -4.31
CA LEU A 297 22.96 -0.21 -3.98
C LEU A 297 22.47 0.54 -5.23
N VAL A 298 21.16 0.83 -5.27
CA VAL A 298 20.54 1.52 -6.39
C VAL A 298 20.65 3.02 -6.20
N LYS A 299 21.27 3.72 -7.18
CA LYS A 299 21.54 5.15 -7.15
C LYS A 299 20.51 5.90 -8.00
N PHE A 300 19.68 6.68 -7.32
CA PHE A 300 18.63 7.53 -7.89
C PHE A 300 19.15 8.93 -8.13
N SER A 301 18.71 9.53 -9.22
CA SER A 301 18.97 10.93 -9.56
C SER A 301 17.68 11.57 -10.08
N PHE A 302 17.24 12.66 -9.45
CA PHE A 302 16.03 13.37 -9.83
C PHE A 302 16.29 14.85 -10.02
N LYS A 303 15.87 15.40 -11.16
CA LYS A 303 16.01 16.82 -11.49
C LYS A 303 14.64 17.49 -11.56
N PRO A 304 14.22 18.28 -10.52
CA PRO A 304 12.99 19.05 -10.56
C PRO A 304 13.10 20.23 -11.52
N LYS A 305 11.99 20.71 -12.06
CA LYS A 305 11.94 21.93 -12.90
C LYS A 305 12.20 23.19 -12.09
N LEU A 306 11.69 23.25 -10.86
CA LEU A 306 11.92 24.33 -9.91
C LEU A 306 12.53 23.74 -8.65
N LEU A 307 13.61 24.31 -8.22
CA LEU A 307 14.39 23.85 -7.08
C LEU A 307 14.10 24.76 -5.89
N THR A 308 13.46 24.22 -4.86
CA THR A 308 13.35 24.88 -3.56
C THR A 308 14.27 24.17 -2.56
N LYS A 309 15.18 24.92 -1.93
CA LYS A 309 16.15 24.37 -0.95
C LYS A 309 15.46 23.77 0.29
N LYS A 310 14.16 23.98 0.46
CA LYS A 310 13.36 23.49 1.58
C LYS A 310 12.67 22.17 1.27
N ASP A 311 12.65 21.72 0.01
CA ASP A 311 11.94 20.50 -0.37
C ASP A 311 12.67 19.28 0.18
N ARG A 312 11.92 18.44 0.87
CA ARG A 312 12.33 17.09 1.26
C ARG A 312 11.73 16.12 0.26
N VAL A 313 12.56 15.47 -0.53
CA VAL A 313 12.14 14.58 -1.61
C VAL A 313 12.36 13.12 -1.22
N PHE A 314 11.36 12.31 -1.50
CA PHE A 314 11.35 10.88 -1.17
C PHE A 314 10.98 10.06 -2.41
N ILE A 315 11.39 8.80 -2.44
CA ILE A 315 10.78 7.78 -3.30
C ILE A 315 9.79 6.95 -2.49
N ILE A 316 8.65 6.66 -3.10
CA ILE A 316 7.64 5.77 -2.53
C ILE A 316 7.14 4.77 -3.57
N GLY A 317 6.72 3.61 -3.08
CA GLY A 317 6.13 2.50 -3.81
C GLY A 317 5.65 1.45 -2.81
N GLU A 318 5.19 0.31 -3.27
CA GLU A 318 4.74 -0.78 -2.38
C GLU A 318 5.89 -1.32 -1.52
N PHE A 319 7.16 -1.24 -1.99
CA PHE A 319 8.35 -1.66 -1.23
C PHE A 319 8.54 -0.93 0.11
N ASN A 320 7.87 0.19 0.31
CA ASN A 320 7.84 0.94 1.58
C ASN A 320 6.40 1.31 2.01
N ASP A 321 5.39 0.53 1.55
CA ASP A 321 3.96 0.74 1.82
C ASP A 321 3.49 2.18 1.50
N PHE A 322 4.07 2.80 0.45
CA PHE A 322 3.81 4.19 0.04
C PHE A 322 3.98 5.21 1.17
N THR A 323 4.88 4.95 2.12
CA THR A 323 5.11 5.81 3.28
C THR A 323 6.38 6.64 3.17
N LEU A 324 6.35 7.83 3.78
CA LEU A 324 7.53 8.68 3.88
C LEU A 324 8.49 8.10 4.94
N SER A 325 9.68 7.73 4.53
CA SER A 325 10.72 7.21 5.42
C SER A 325 12.05 7.90 5.14
N LYS A 326 12.78 8.26 6.20
CA LYS A 326 14.17 8.76 6.06
C LYS A 326 15.06 7.80 5.29
N LYS A 327 14.78 6.50 5.37
CA LYS A 327 15.49 5.43 4.64
C LYS A 327 15.48 5.67 3.13
N TYR A 328 14.44 6.34 2.61
CA TYR A 328 14.22 6.61 1.19
C TYR A 328 14.15 8.11 0.86
N GLU A 329 14.78 8.96 1.69
CA GLU A 329 14.88 10.40 1.47
C GLU A 329 16.11 10.72 0.60
N LEU A 330 15.91 11.51 -0.45
CA LEU A 330 16.98 11.99 -1.32
C LEU A 330 17.58 13.28 -0.76
N LYS A 331 18.87 13.48 -1.00
CA LYS A 331 19.61 14.68 -0.62
C LYS A 331 19.82 15.58 -1.83
N LEU A 332 19.65 16.89 -1.64
CA LEU A 332 19.97 17.87 -2.67
C LEU A 332 21.49 18.03 -2.80
N ILE A 333 22.01 17.69 -3.96
CA ILE A 333 23.44 17.86 -4.32
C ILE A 333 23.47 18.65 -5.64
N ASN A 334 24.02 19.86 -5.59
CA ASN A 334 24.01 20.82 -6.68
C ASN A 334 22.58 21.17 -7.16
N ASP A 335 22.17 20.68 -8.34
CA ASP A 335 20.88 20.95 -8.97
C ASP A 335 19.96 19.72 -9.01
N ARG A 336 20.28 18.65 -8.28
CA ARG A 336 19.58 17.36 -8.31
C ARG A 336 19.40 16.80 -6.91
N PHE A 337 18.33 16.02 -6.76
CA PHE A 337 18.14 15.17 -5.61
C PHE A 337 18.74 13.79 -5.90
N ILE A 338 19.66 13.35 -5.04
CA ILE A 338 20.38 12.07 -5.15
C ILE A 338 20.04 11.21 -3.95
N GLY A 339 19.81 9.93 -4.20
CA GLY A 339 19.57 8.92 -3.16
C GLY A 339 20.25 7.61 -3.52
N GLU A 340 20.73 6.90 -2.50
CA GLU A 340 21.34 5.57 -2.63
C GLU A 340 20.64 4.63 -1.66
N PHE A 341 19.97 3.60 -2.20
CA PHE A 341 19.14 2.70 -1.40
C PHE A 341 19.39 1.26 -1.80
N LYS A 342 19.34 0.35 -0.82
CA LYS A 342 19.46 -1.09 -1.08
C LYS A 342 18.15 -1.64 -1.59
N PHE A 343 18.22 -2.39 -2.71
CA PHE A 343 17.11 -3.15 -3.26
C PHE A 343 17.57 -4.55 -3.64
N LYS A 344 16.74 -5.55 -3.33
CA LYS A 344 16.92 -6.92 -3.79
C LYS A 344 16.76 -7.00 -5.31
N GLN A 345 17.39 -7.95 -5.97
CA GLN A 345 17.19 -8.17 -7.41
C GLN A 345 15.70 -8.33 -7.75
N GLY A 346 15.20 -7.51 -8.68
CA GLY A 346 13.79 -7.50 -9.05
C GLY A 346 13.40 -6.36 -9.97
N PHE A 347 12.10 -6.23 -10.17
CA PHE A 347 11.47 -5.12 -10.88
C PHE A 347 10.68 -4.28 -9.88
N TYR A 348 10.87 -2.96 -9.89
CA TYR A 348 10.29 -2.04 -8.92
C TYR A 348 9.64 -0.85 -9.60
N ASN A 349 8.44 -0.52 -9.16
CA ASN A 349 7.80 0.74 -9.46
C ASN A 349 8.05 1.74 -8.32
N TYR A 350 8.21 3.03 -8.67
CA TYR A 350 8.39 4.10 -7.70
C TYR A 350 7.87 5.44 -8.25
N THR A 351 7.63 6.38 -7.36
CA THR A 351 7.36 7.77 -7.71
C THR A 351 8.07 8.71 -6.75
N TYR A 352 8.38 9.93 -7.23
CA TYR A 352 8.93 10.99 -6.39
C TYR A 352 7.81 11.80 -5.77
N CYS A 353 7.93 12.05 -4.48
CA CYS A 353 7.03 12.91 -3.74
C CYS A 353 7.82 13.86 -2.82
N PHE A 354 7.17 14.93 -2.38
CA PHE A 354 7.74 15.91 -1.47
C PHE A 354 6.66 16.42 -0.51
N ILE A 355 7.11 16.99 0.61
CA ILE A 355 6.22 17.63 1.57
C ILE A 355 6.10 19.08 1.16
N GLY A 356 4.89 19.50 0.78
CA GLY A 356 4.57 20.88 0.43
C GLY A 356 4.54 21.83 1.63
N PRO A 357 4.31 23.15 1.39
CA PRO A 357 4.33 24.17 2.43
C PRO A 357 3.29 23.95 3.55
N ASP A 358 2.17 23.34 3.23
CA ASP A 358 1.05 23.06 4.15
C ASP A 358 1.11 21.64 4.73
N GLU A 359 2.31 21.02 4.72
CA GLU A 359 2.54 19.62 5.12
C GLU A 359 1.78 18.59 4.27
N GLU A 360 1.28 18.98 3.10
CA GLU A 360 0.62 18.08 2.17
C GLU A 360 1.63 17.26 1.36
N LEU A 361 1.29 15.98 1.14
CA LEU A 361 2.06 15.12 0.25
C LEU A 361 1.78 15.47 -1.20
N MET A 362 2.81 15.93 -1.89
CA MET A 362 2.75 16.30 -3.30
C MET A 362 3.63 15.40 -4.16
N PHE A 363 3.24 15.22 -5.43
CA PHE A 363 3.92 14.33 -6.38
C PHE A 363 4.52 15.11 -7.55
N TYR A 364 5.67 14.67 -8.04
CA TYR A 364 6.31 15.22 -9.25
C TYR A 364 5.82 14.56 -10.56
N SER A 365 4.70 13.86 -10.51
CA SER A 365 4.21 13.02 -11.62
C SER A 365 3.15 13.67 -12.50
N GLY A 366 2.36 14.63 -12.01
CA GLY A 366 1.16 15.17 -12.69
C GLY A 366 -0.07 14.27 -12.53
N ASN A 367 -1.17 14.66 -13.20
CA ASN A 367 -2.46 13.98 -13.15
C ASN A 367 -3.07 13.86 -14.54
N PHE A 368 -3.31 12.65 -15.03
CA PHE A 368 -3.84 12.37 -16.36
C PHE A 368 -4.91 11.28 -16.27
N TRP A 369 -6.11 11.55 -16.79
CA TRP A 369 -7.23 10.59 -16.70
C TRP A 369 -6.93 9.26 -17.41
N GLU A 370 -6.02 9.28 -18.38
CA GLU A 370 -5.55 8.12 -19.16
C GLU A 370 -4.72 7.13 -18.35
N THR A 371 -4.19 7.57 -17.19
CA THR A 371 -3.29 6.76 -16.36
C THR A 371 -3.93 5.41 -16.02
N GLU A 372 -3.16 4.33 -16.20
CA GLU A 372 -3.56 3.02 -15.74
C GLU A 372 -3.56 2.98 -14.21
N ASN A 373 -4.68 2.57 -13.63
CA ASN A 373 -4.82 2.39 -12.19
C ASN A 373 -5.65 1.15 -11.89
N ASN A 374 -5.30 0.47 -10.80
CA ASN A 374 -6.12 -0.57 -10.21
C ASN A 374 -6.98 -0.01 -9.07
N TYR A 375 -8.26 -0.39 -9.07
CA TYR A 375 -9.20 -0.05 -8.00
C TYR A 375 -9.70 -1.30 -7.33
N THR A 376 -9.58 -1.35 -6.01
CA THR A 376 -10.05 -2.43 -5.15
C THR A 376 -11.20 -1.92 -4.30
N ALA A 377 -12.37 -2.54 -4.42
CA ALA A 377 -13.54 -2.28 -3.59
C ALA A 377 -13.67 -3.35 -2.51
N LEU A 378 -13.58 -2.95 -1.25
CA LEU A 378 -13.79 -3.79 -0.07
C LEU A 378 -15.13 -3.45 0.55
N VAL A 379 -15.98 -4.43 0.78
CA VAL A 379 -17.29 -4.24 1.39
C VAL A 379 -17.32 -4.86 2.78
N PHE A 380 -17.47 -3.99 3.78
CA PHE A 380 -17.55 -4.38 5.19
C PHE A 380 -18.95 -4.25 5.70
N HIS A 381 -19.36 -5.21 6.53
CA HIS A 381 -20.66 -5.20 7.19
C HIS A 381 -20.54 -5.59 8.66
N LYS A 382 -21.36 -4.94 9.50
CA LYS A 382 -21.47 -5.26 10.93
C LYS A 382 -22.93 -5.17 11.34
N LYS A 383 -23.55 -6.26 11.78
CA LYS A 383 -24.89 -6.24 12.38
C LYS A 383 -24.88 -5.51 13.72
N LEU A 384 -26.01 -4.96 14.14
CA LEU A 384 -26.13 -4.25 15.44
C LEU A 384 -25.72 -5.11 16.64
N THR A 385 -25.92 -6.44 16.53
CA THR A 385 -25.52 -7.41 17.57
C THR A 385 -24.05 -7.84 17.50
N GLU A 386 -23.33 -7.46 16.44
CA GLU A 386 -21.94 -7.84 16.23
C GLU A 386 -20.98 -6.77 16.76
N LYS A 387 -19.79 -7.20 17.21
CA LYS A 387 -18.78 -6.32 17.79
C LYS A 387 -17.75 -5.81 16.78
N TYR A 388 -17.67 -6.41 15.57
CA TYR A 388 -16.66 -6.13 14.56
C TYR A 388 -17.24 -6.09 13.15
N TYR A 389 -16.50 -5.48 12.22
CA TYR A 389 -16.82 -5.45 10.80
C TYR A 389 -16.25 -6.67 10.09
N LYS A 390 -17.11 -7.42 9.40
CA LYS A 390 -16.73 -8.53 8.52
C LYS A 390 -16.44 -8.00 7.12
N LEU A 391 -15.41 -8.45 6.47
CA LEU A 391 -15.21 -8.26 5.04
C LEU A 391 -16.06 -9.29 4.30
N ILE A 392 -17.10 -8.82 3.60
CA ILE A 392 -18.13 -9.67 2.98
C ILE A 392 -18.08 -9.69 1.46
N SER A 393 -17.30 -8.83 0.84
CA SER A 393 -17.04 -8.87 -0.61
C SER A 393 -15.80 -8.07 -0.95
N ILE A 394 -15.15 -8.48 -2.04
CA ILE A 394 -14.06 -7.76 -2.69
C ILE A 394 -14.23 -7.81 -4.21
N SER A 395 -13.81 -6.77 -4.89
CA SER A 395 -13.66 -6.75 -6.35
C SER A 395 -12.50 -5.86 -6.74
N GLU A 396 -11.80 -6.22 -7.81
CA GLU A 396 -10.76 -5.39 -8.42
C GLU A 396 -11.11 -5.09 -9.88
N SER A 397 -10.69 -3.93 -10.36
CA SER A 397 -10.82 -3.54 -11.76
C SER A 397 -9.69 -2.58 -12.14
N SER A 398 -9.17 -2.73 -13.37
CA SER A 398 -8.17 -1.84 -13.96
C SER A 398 -8.81 -0.81 -14.89
N SER A 399 -8.21 0.38 -14.93
CA SER A 399 -8.60 1.44 -15.84
C SER A 399 -7.95 1.35 -17.22
N VAL A 400 -7.20 0.29 -17.51
CA VAL A 400 -6.45 0.10 -18.77
C VAL A 400 -7.31 0.26 -20.04
N ASN A 401 -8.61 0.01 -19.97
CA ASN A 401 -9.55 0.05 -21.09
C ASN A 401 -10.73 1.00 -20.80
N ILE A 402 -10.48 2.17 -20.22
CA ILE A 402 -11.55 3.18 -20.09
C ILE A 402 -12.06 3.55 -21.48
N LYS A 403 -13.34 3.22 -21.76
CA LYS A 403 -14.04 3.71 -22.94
C LYS A 403 -14.70 5.05 -22.57
N ASN A 404 -14.47 6.08 -23.40
CA ASN A 404 -15.15 7.38 -23.30
C ASN A 404 -16.65 7.26 -23.48
#